data_1936986b37caea25b28037fbfccd6be0
#
_entry.id   1936986b37caea25b28037fbfccd6be0
#
_cell.length_a   1.000
_cell.length_b   1.000
_cell.length_c   1.000
_cell.angle_alpha   90.00
_cell.angle_beta   90.00
_cell.angle_gamma   90.00
#
_symmetry.space_group_name_H-M   'P 1'
#
loop_
_entity.id
_entity.type
_entity.pdbx_description
1 polymer ?
#
loop_
_entity_poly.entity_id
_entity_poly.type
_entity_poly.pdbx_seq_one_letter_code
_entity_poly.pdbx_strand_id
1 'polypeptide(L)'
;TYALSGKDSTKWINKKLRDLGEDPVLFDSLQTAMTCSDLENVLHGLGYLRATVDYNLDFKKKKKVVVVYNLHPGPLYHISSVSYDIQDDKIAEFLNTGEEGGFKPGLRVGMPFLTNELDNERKALTKYLNNNGYYKFHKDFITYSADSVRGSTDVGLTLHLHKYTANSKSPEEAH
;
A
#
# COMPACT_ATOMS: atom_id res chain seq x y z
N THR A 1 -0.85 -11.78 33.68
CA THR A 1 -1.29 -12.97 34.46
C THR A 1 -0.32 -14.14 34.26
N TYR A 2 0.12 -14.46 33.05
CA TYR A 2 1.09 -15.51 32.78
C TYR A 2 2.41 -15.34 33.55
N ALA A 3 2.92 -14.10 33.62
CA ALA A 3 4.16 -13.79 34.35
C ALA A 3 4.07 -13.97 35.88
N LEU A 4 2.87 -14.07 36.43
CA LEU A 4 2.60 -14.32 37.85
C LEU A 4 2.48 -15.83 38.14
N SER A 5 2.39 -16.69 37.10
CA SER A 5 2.41 -18.12 37.29
C SER A 5 3.79 -18.58 37.77
N GLY A 6 3.83 -19.36 38.84
CA GLY A 6 5.10 -19.93 39.35
C GLY A 6 5.68 -20.94 38.35
N LYS A 7 6.97 -21.34 38.60
CA LYS A 7 7.71 -22.33 37.80
C LYS A 7 7.10 -23.75 37.86
N ASP A 8 6.37 -24.05 38.90
CA ASP A 8 5.73 -25.36 39.10
C ASP A 8 4.37 -25.41 38.39
N SER A 9 4.34 -26.13 37.27
CA SER A 9 3.13 -26.25 36.42
C SER A 9 2.08 -27.22 36.99
N THR A 10 2.41 -27.99 38.03
CA THR A 10 1.48 -28.96 38.61
C THR A 10 0.48 -28.33 39.57
N LYS A 11 0.82 -27.17 40.14
CA LYS A 11 -0.11 -26.45 41.04
C LYS A 11 -1.28 -25.87 40.23
N TRP A 12 -2.49 -26.21 40.66
CA TRP A 12 -3.74 -25.82 39.99
C TRP A 12 -3.87 -24.30 39.78
N ILE A 13 -3.38 -23.49 40.73
CA ILE A 13 -3.37 -22.03 40.63
C ILE A 13 -2.44 -21.56 39.51
N ASN A 14 -1.24 -22.14 39.40
CA ASN A 14 -0.29 -21.80 38.36
C ASN A 14 -0.81 -22.21 36.96
N LYS A 15 -1.49 -23.37 36.88
CA LYS A 15 -2.16 -23.81 35.65
C LYS A 15 -3.26 -22.82 35.25
N LYS A 16 -4.15 -22.46 36.18
CA LYS A 16 -5.26 -21.51 35.92
C LYS A 16 -4.75 -20.11 35.54
N LEU A 17 -3.63 -19.65 36.15
CA LEU A 17 -2.99 -18.37 35.77
C LEU A 17 -2.34 -18.40 34.39
N ARG A 18 -1.87 -19.56 33.93
CA ARG A 18 -1.37 -19.74 32.55
C ARG A 18 -2.52 -19.79 31.55
N ASP A 19 -3.57 -20.54 31.87
CA ASP A 19 -4.76 -20.65 31.00
C ASP A 19 -5.50 -19.31 30.81
N LEU A 20 -5.37 -18.39 31.78
CA LEU A 20 -5.95 -17.03 31.73
C LEU A 20 -4.95 -15.97 31.20
N GLY A 21 -3.65 -16.33 31.08
CA GLY A 21 -2.61 -15.44 30.57
C GLY A 21 -2.28 -15.75 29.12
N GLU A 22 -2.04 -14.73 28.33
CA GLU A 22 -1.43 -14.91 27.03
C GLU A 22 0.00 -15.46 27.18
N ASP A 23 0.40 -16.36 26.29
CA ASP A 23 1.77 -16.87 26.25
C ASP A 23 2.77 -15.72 26.06
N PRO A 24 3.96 -15.78 26.70
CA PRO A 24 4.97 -14.76 26.52
C PRO A 24 5.41 -14.77 25.05
N VAL A 25 5.22 -13.66 24.37
CA VAL A 25 5.76 -13.45 23.03
C VAL A 25 7.29 -13.40 23.14
N LEU A 26 7.97 -14.34 22.50
CA LEU A 26 9.43 -14.32 22.39
C LEU A 26 9.86 -13.29 21.35
N PHE A 27 10.95 -12.58 21.63
CA PHE A 27 11.55 -11.67 20.65
C PHE A 27 12.04 -12.47 19.44
N ASP A 28 11.57 -12.08 18.27
CA ASP A 28 12.00 -12.61 16.98
C ASP A 28 12.57 -11.47 16.13
N SER A 29 13.85 -11.58 15.82
CA SER A 29 14.57 -10.58 15.03
C SER A 29 14.09 -10.54 13.58
N LEU A 30 13.70 -11.69 13.01
CA LEU A 30 13.21 -11.78 11.65
C LEU A 30 11.85 -11.06 11.53
N GLN A 31 10.93 -11.35 12.44
CA GLN A 31 9.63 -10.69 12.48
C GLN A 31 9.77 -9.18 12.73
N THR A 32 10.74 -8.77 13.55
CA THR A 32 11.00 -7.34 13.79
C THR A 32 11.49 -6.64 12.51
N ALA A 33 12.39 -7.29 11.75
CA ALA A 33 12.85 -6.76 10.47
C ALA A 33 11.72 -6.69 9.43
N MET A 34 10.86 -7.71 9.36
CA MET A 34 9.67 -7.69 8.50
C MET A 34 8.72 -6.54 8.86
N THR A 35 8.52 -6.29 10.15
CA THR A 35 7.71 -5.16 10.62
C THR A 35 8.30 -3.82 10.17
N CYS A 36 9.64 -3.64 10.18
CA CYS A 36 10.25 -2.43 9.62
C CYS A 36 9.91 -2.25 8.15
N SER A 37 10.05 -3.32 7.35
CA SER A 37 9.71 -3.28 5.93
C SER A 37 8.23 -2.98 5.70
N ASP A 38 7.33 -3.55 6.49
CA ASP A 38 5.89 -3.28 6.39
C ASP A 38 5.57 -1.81 6.72
N LEU A 39 6.22 -1.26 7.76
CA LEU A 39 6.07 0.16 8.13
C LEU A 39 6.61 1.09 7.03
N GLU A 40 7.74 0.75 6.39
CA GLU A 40 8.28 1.48 5.24
C GLU A 40 7.27 1.47 4.08
N ASN A 41 6.71 0.30 3.74
CA ASN A 41 5.70 0.18 2.69
C ASN A 41 4.45 1.01 2.99
N VAL A 42 4.00 1.05 4.24
CA VAL A 42 2.89 1.93 4.66
C VAL A 42 3.25 3.40 4.44
N LEU A 43 4.44 3.83 4.86
CA LEU A 43 4.90 5.21 4.67
C LEU A 43 5.04 5.57 3.18
N HIS A 44 5.54 4.65 2.35
CA HIS A 44 5.61 4.84 0.89
C HIS A 44 4.19 5.01 0.31
N GLY A 45 3.24 4.18 0.74
CA GLY A 45 1.84 4.31 0.34
C GLY A 45 1.16 5.63 0.76
N LEU A 46 1.69 6.27 1.80
CA LEU A 46 1.27 7.59 2.27
C LEU A 46 2.02 8.75 1.60
N GLY A 47 2.86 8.47 0.60
CA GLY A 47 3.57 9.48 -0.19
C GLY A 47 4.95 9.87 0.34
N TYR A 48 5.46 9.20 1.36
CA TYR A 48 6.83 9.39 1.86
C TYR A 48 7.79 8.42 1.18
N LEU A 49 8.06 8.62 -0.12
CA LEU A 49 8.79 7.66 -0.96
C LEU A 49 10.25 7.41 -0.55
N ARG A 50 10.80 8.20 0.35
CA ARG A 50 12.16 8.04 0.92
C ARG A 50 12.11 7.67 2.39
N ALA A 51 10.97 7.20 2.89
CA ALA A 51 10.86 6.77 4.26
C ALA A 51 11.76 5.57 4.53
N THR A 52 12.38 5.56 5.70
CA THR A 52 13.11 4.42 6.23
C THR A 52 12.67 4.15 7.65
N VAL A 53 12.74 2.90 8.07
CA VAL A 53 12.39 2.50 9.43
C VAL A 53 13.52 1.63 9.99
N ASP A 54 14.00 2.00 11.15
CA ASP A 54 14.93 1.17 11.93
C ASP A 54 14.32 0.81 13.29
N TYR A 55 15.00 -0.02 14.05
CA TYR A 55 14.55 -0.36 15.39
C TYR A 55 15.71 -0.43 16.39
N ASN A 56 15.39 -0.16 17.66
CA ASN A 56 16.26 -0.32 18.79
C ASN A 56 15.66 -1.31 19.79
N LEU A 57 16.53 -2.08 20.45
CA LEU A 57 16.14 -3.01 21.50
C LEU A 57 16.51 -2.43 22.86
N ASP A 58 15.51 -2.26 23.71
CA ASP A 58 15.69 -1.82 25.09
C ASP A 58 15.49 -3.01 26.03
N PHE A 59 16.60 -3.51 26.61
CA PHE A 59 16.59 -4.65 27.50
C PHE A 59 16.22 -4.23 28.92
N LYS A 60 15.05 -4.62 29.36
CA LYS A 60 14.53 -4.34 30.70
C LYS A 60 14.85 -5.47 31.69
N LYS A 61 14.72 -5.17 33.00
CA LYS A 61 14.82 -6.20 34.04
C LYS A 61 13.85 -7.36 33.79
N LYS A 62 14.18 -8.55 34.32
CA LYS A 62 13.37 -9.79 34.19
C LYS A 62 13.28 -10.36 32.76
N LYS A 63 14.37 -10.23 31.97
CA LYS A 63 14.44 -10.76 30.58
C LYS A 63 13.33 -10.23 29.65
N LYS A 64 12.87 -9.01 29.86
CA LYS A 64 11.94 -8.33 28.96
C LYS A 64 12.72 -7.49 27.96
N VAL A 65 12.27 -7.50 26.71
CA VAL A 65 12.80 -6.67 25.62
C VAL A 65 11.66 -5.77 25.14
N VAL A 66 11.96 -4.49 24.95
CA VAL A 66 11.06 -3.54 24.28
C VAL A 66 11.69 -3.23 22.93
N VAL A 67 10.94 -3.43 21.87
CA VAL A 67 11.32 -3.03 20.52
C VAL A 67 10.78 -1.63 20.29
N VAL A 68 11.64 -0.69 19.92
CA VAL A 68 11.27 0.69 19.59
C VAL A 68 11.57 0.89 18.11
N TYR A 69 10.53 1.11 17.32
CA TYR A 69 10.66 1.42 15.90
C TYR A 69 10.82 2.93 15.71
N ASN A 70 11.86 3.33 14.99
CA ASN A 70 12.12 4.72 14.66
C ASN A 70 11.74 4.94 13.19
N LEU A 71 10.81 5.85 12.95
CA LEU A 71 10.33 6.18 11.62
C LEU A 71 11.00 7.47 11.13
N HIS A 72 11.58 7.41 9.94
CA HIS A 72 12.23 8.52 9.24
C HIS A 72 11.49 8.80 7.93
N PRO A 73 10.33 9.51 7.95
CA PRO A 73 9.46 9.63 6.79
C PRO A 73 10.08 10.41 5.63
N GLY A 74 10.97 11.36 5.91
CA GLY A 74 11.49 12.26 4.87
C GLY A 74 10.39 13.21 4.34
N PRO A 75 10.58 13.78 3.13
CA PRO A 75 9.62 14.70 2.55
C PRO A 75 8.40 13.97 1.97
N LEU A 76 7.25 14.64 2.01
CA LEU A 76 6.03 14.18 1.35
C LEU A 76 6.09 14.52 -0.14
N TYR A 77 5.75 13.57 -1.00
CA TYR A 77 5.71 13.72 -2.45
C TYR A 77 4.32 14.13 -2.93
N HIS A 78 4.28 14.96 -3.99
CA HIS A 78 3.04 15.48 -4.57
C HIS A 78 2.98 15.20 -6.07
N ILE A 79 1.76 15.06 -6.59
CA ILE A 79 1.51 14.88 -8.01
C ILE A 79 1.75 16.21 -8.72
N SER A 80 2.70 16.26 -9.67
CA SER A 80 3.02 17.43 -10.47
C SER A 80 2.34 17.45 -11.83
N SER A 81 2.05 16.26 -12.37
CA SER A 81 1.32 16.11 -13.62
C SER A 81 0.54 14.80 -13.63
N VAL A 82 -0.57 14.76 -14.35
CA VAL A 82 -1.34 13.55 -14.63
C VAL A 82 -1.56 13.47 -16.14
N SER A 83 -1.12 12.38 -16.75
CA SER A 83 -1.32 12.07 -18.16
C SER A 83 -1.96 10.71 -18.33
N TYR A 84 -2.62 10.50 -19.48
CA TYR A 84 -3.30 9.26 -19.82
C TYR A 84 -2.73 8.73 -21.12
N ASP A 85 -2.26 7.48 -21.10
CA ASP A 85 -1.83 6.72 -22.26
C ASP A 85 -2.83 5.58 -22.47
N ILE A 86 -3.71 5.73 -23.47
CA ILE A 86 -4.83 4.83 -23.70
C ILE A 86 -4.61 4.12 -25.02
N GLN A 87 -4.34 2.80 -24.94
CA GLN A 87 -4.01 1.96 -26.10
C GLN A 87 -5.24 1.60 -26.97
N ASP A 88 -6.46 1.77 -26.49
CA ASP A 88 -7.67 1.52 -27.23
C ASP A 88 -8.27 2.84 -27.74
N ASP A 89 -8.24 3.05 -29.05
CA ASP A 89 -8.69 4.28 -29.70
C ASP A 89 -10.16 4.61 -29.40
N LYS A 90 -11.02 3.59 -29.26
CA LYS A 90 -12.44 3.78 -28.96
C LYS A 90 -12.65 4.25 -27.53
N ILE A 91 -11.87 3.70 -26.60
CA ILE A 91 -11.90 4.14 -25.20
C ILE A 91 -11.31 5.54 -25.10
N ALA A 92 -10.21 5.82 -25.83
CA ALA A 92 -9.59 7.14 -25.85
C ALA A 92 -10.57 8.21 -26.36
N GLU A 93 -11.26 7.95 -27.47
CA GLU A 93 -12.28 8.82 -28.02
C GLU A 93 -13.43 9.01 -27.03
N PHE A 94 -13.94 7.91 -26.43
CA PHE A 94 -15.02 7.94 -25.45
C PHE A 94 -14.68 8.75 -24.20
N LEU A 95 -13.46 8.65 -23.68
CA LEU A 95 -13.02 9.40 -22.51
C LEU A 95 -12.71 10.87 -22.82
N ASN A 96 -12.34 11.18 -24.08
CA ASN A 96 -12.01 12.54 -24.54
C ASN A 96 -13.22 13.36 -24.99
N THR A 97 -14.39 12.74 -25.18
CA THR A 97 -15.58 13.44 -25.74
C THR A 97 -16.13 14.55 -24.86
N GLY A 98 -15.61 14.73 -23.63
CA GLY A 98 -15.86 15.92 -22.80
C GLY A 98 -17.35 16.27 -22.58
N GLU A 99 -18.26 15.37 -22.92
CA GLU A 99 -19.71 15.58 -22.80
C GLU A 99 -20.14 15.70 -21.34
N GLU A 100 -21.23 16.42 -21.09
CA GLU A 100 -21.89 16.47 -19.79
C GLU A 100 -22.20 15.03 -19.34
N GLY A 101 -21.40 14.51 -18.39
CA GLY A 101 -21.47 13.11 -17.92
C GLY A 101 -20.19 12.27 -18.13
N GLY A 102 -19.16 12.82 -18.77
CA GLY A 102 -17.85 12.17 -18.97
C GLY A 102 -17.16 11.75 -17.66
N PHE A 103 -16.15 10.90 -17.76
CA PHE A 103 -15.35 10.49 -16.61
C PHE A 103 -14.71 11.71 -15.95
N LYS A 104 -14.88 11.82 -14.63
CA LYS A 104 -14.26 12.88 -13.83
C LYS A 104 -13.10 12.28 -13.04
N PRO A 105 -11.85 12.58 -13.42
CA PRO A 105 -10.69 12.11 -12.71
C PRO A 105 -10.68 12.57 -11.25
N GLY A 106 -10.35 11.65 -10.33
CA GLY A 106 -10.12 11.95 -8.93
C GLY A 106 -8.72 12.50 -8.68
N LEU A 107 -7.75 12.06 -9.48
CA LEU A 107 -6.35 12.49 -9.37
C LEU A 107 -6.18 13.92 -9.89
N ARG A 108 -5.51 14.77 -9.10
CA ARG A 108 -5.29 16.18 -9.45
C ARG A 108 -3.86 16.58 -9.14
N VAL A 109 -3.33 17.52 -9.91
CA VAL A 109 -2.04 18.16 -9.64
C VAL A 109 -2.08 18.86 -8.27
N GLY A 110 -1.00 18.73 -7.52
CA GLY A 110 -0.85 19.28 -6.17
C GLY A 110 -1.34 18.36 -5.04
N MET A 111 -2.03 17.25 -5.34
CA MET A 111 -2.40 16.27 -4.32
C MET A 111 -1.15 15.51 -3.82
N PRO A 112 -1.14 15.06 -2.55
CA PRO A 112 -0.15 14.10 -2.09
C PRO A 112 -0.18 12.82 -2.94
N PHE A 113 0.99 12.23 -3.17
CA PHE A 113 1.12 10.95 -3.88
C PHE A 113 0.68 9.80 -2.97
N LEU A 114 -0.60 9.44 -3.00
CA LEU A 114 -1.18 8.39 -2.15
C LEU A 114 -1.54 7.16 -2.99
N THR A 115 -1.01 6.00 -2.64
CA THR A 115 -1.27 4.75 -3.37
C THR A 115 -2.76 4.37 -3.38
N ASN A 116 -3.48 4.64 -2.29
CA ASN A 116 -4.91 4.38 -2.23
C ASN A 116 -5.72 5.25 -3.20
N GLU A 117 -5.30 6.49 -3.47
CA GLU A 117 -5.97 7.36 -4.45
C GLU A 117 -5.76 6.84 -5.87
N LEU A 118 -4.57 6.28 -6.17
CA LEU A 118 -4.31 5.61 -7.45
C LEU A 118 -5.24 4.39 -7.64
N ASP A 119 -5.42 3.58 -6.62
CA ASP A 119 -6.35 2.42 -6.68
C ASP A 119 -7.82 2.85 -6.75
N ASN A 120 -8.20 3.93 -6.08
CA ASN A 120 -9.53 4.53 -6.17
C ASN A 120 -9.83 5.01 -7.59
N GLU A 121 -8.85 5.66 -8.25
CA GLU A 121 -8.99 6.09 -9.65
C GLU A 121 -9.15 4.89 -10.59
N ARG A 122 -8.33 3.82 -10.42
CA ARG A 122 -8.48 2.57 -11.19
C ARG A 122 -9.88 1.98 -11.05
N LYS A 123 -10.40 1.92 -9.82
CA LYS A 123 -11.75 1.41 -9.54
C LYS A 123 -12.85 2.29 -10.15
N ALA A 124 -12.69 3.62 -10.02
CA ALA A 124 -13.66 4.57 -10.56
C ALA A 124 -13.73 4.51 -12.10
N LEU A 125 -12.57 4.49 -12.76
CA LEU A 125 -12.48 4.37 -14.21
C LEU A 125 -13.01 3.03 -14.70
N THR A 126 -12.68 1.93 -14.03
CA THR A 126 -13.21 0.59 -14.34
C THR A 126 -14.74 0.57 -14.23
N LYS A 127 -15.28 1.12 -13.15
CA LYS A 127 -16.74 1.19 -12.94
C LYS A 127 -17.40 2.04 -14.01
N TYR A 128 -16.80 3.18 -14.37
CA TYR A 128 -17.31 4.06 -15.42
C TYR A 128 -17.36 3.34 -16.76
N LEU A 129 -16.28 2.66 -17.17
CA LEU A 129 -16.22 1.90 -18.42
C LEU A 129 -17.23 0.75 -18.45
N ASN A 130 -17.35 -0.02 -17.35
CA ASN A 130 -18.32 -1.11 -17.26
C ASN A 130 -19.78 -0.61 -17.40
N ASN A 131 -20.10 0.53 -16.81
CA ASN A 131 -21.42 1.12 -16.89
C ASN A 131 -21.76 1.66 -18.31
N ASN A 132 -20.72 1.89 -19.14
CA ASN A 132 -20.84 2.42 -20.48
C ASN A 132 -20.56 1.37 -21.59
N GLY A 133 -20.77 0.09 -21.28
CA GLY A 133 -20.76 -0.99 -22.27
C GLY A 133 -19.46 -1.82 -22.34
N TYR A 134 -18.42 -1.43 -21.65
CA TYR A 134 -17.14 -2.19 -21.59
C TYR A 134 -17.15 -3.24 -20.47
N TYR A 135 -18.14 -4.12 -20.43
CA TYR A 135 -18.44 -5.04 -19.33
C TYR A 135 -17.31 -6.00 -18.94
N LYS A 136 -16.35 -6.25 -19.84
CA LYS A 136 -15.19 -7.12 -19.58
C LYS A 136 -13.95 -6.36 -19.13
N PHE A 137 -14.07 -5.04 -18.98
CA PHE A 137 -12.94 -4.23 -18.53
C PHE A 137 -12.68 -4.46 -17.03
N HIS A 138 -11.44 -4.69 -16.68
CA HIS A 138 -11.00 -4.93 -15.31
C HIS A 138 -9.90 -3.94 -14.91
N LYS A 139 -9.80 -3.64 -13.62
CA LYS A 139 -8.80 -2.68 -13.09
C LYS A 139 -7.34 -3.07 -13.40
N ASP A 140 -7.07 -4.37 -13.63
CA ASP A 140 -5.72 -4.87 -13.95
C ASP A 140 -5.23 -4.44 -15.34
N PHE A 141 -6.13 -3.94 -16.20
CA PHE A 141 -5.76 -3.28 -17.46
C PHE A 141 -5.31 -1.84 -17.27
N ILE A 142 -5.31 -1.33 -16.03
CA ILE A 142 -4.85 0.01 -15.69
C ILE A 142 -3.58 -0.11 -14.86
N THR A 143 -2.47 0.41 -15.36
CA THR A 143 -1.21 0.53 -14.64
C THR A 143 -0.79 1.99 -14.56
N TYR A 144 0.15 2.29 -13.67
CA TYR A 144 0.73 3.62 -13.55
C TYR A 144 2.23 3.58 -13.75
N SER A 145 2.77 4.58 -14.43
CA SER A 145 4.17 4.95 -14.31
C SER A 145 4.29 6.26 -13.56
N ALA A 146 5.28 6.34 -12.68
CA ALA A 146 5.54 7.50 -11.85
C ALA A 146 6.99 7.96 -12.09
N ASP A 147 7.15 9.17 -12.59
CA ASP A 147 8.45 9.77 -12.86
C ASP A 147 8.73 10.88 -11.85
N SER A 148 9.90 10.85 -11.22
CA SER A 148 10.35 11.91 -10.33
C SER A 148 11.74 12.39 -10.70
N VAL A 149 11.94 13.70 -10.70
CA VAL A 149 13.27 14.27 -10.90
C VAL A 149 14.08 14.13 -9.61
N ARG A 150 15.34 13.72 -9.73
CA ARG A 150 16.23 13.58 -8.59
C ARG A 150 16.38 14.91 -7.85
N GLY A 151 16.07 14.90 -6.56
CA GLY A 151 16.10 16.11 -5.71
C GLY A 151 14.78 16.87 -5.62
N SER A 152 13.77 16.54 -6.44
CA SER A 152 12.39 17.03 -6.31
C SER A 152 11.53 16.12 -5.47
N THR A 153 10.45 16.65 -4.92
CA THR A 153 9.34 15.93 -4.29
C THR A 153 8.13 15.85 -5.22
N ASP A 154 8.30 16.23 -6.48
CA ASP A 154 7.26 16.22 -7.49
C ASP A 154 7.27 14.92 -8.27
N VAL A 155 6.08 14.35 -8.49
CA VAL A 155 5.88 13.10 -9.23
C VAL A 155 4.96 13.35 -10.41
N GLY A 156 5.47 13.11 -11.62
CA GLY A 156 4.64 13.01 -12.81
C GLY A 156 4.00 11.63 -12.88
N LEU A 157 2.68 11.57 -13.05
CA LEU A 157 1.94 10.32 -13.20
C LEU A 157 1.47 10.14 -14.63
N THR A 158 1.65 8.94 -15.17
CA THR A 158 1.00 8.50 -16.41
C THR A 158 0.17 7.25 -16.11
N LEU A 159 -1.14 7.35 -16.34
CA LEU A 159 -2.05 6.23 -16.31
C LEU A 159 -2.02 5.53 -17.66
N HIS A 160 -1.64 4.25 -17.69
CA HIS A 160 -1.67 3.42 -18.88
C HIS A 160 -2.91 2.54 -18.86
N LEU A 161 -3.73 2.65 -19.89
CA LEU A 161 -4.89 1.81 -20.09
C LEU A 161 -4.59 0.83 -21.24
N HIS A 162 -4.34 -0.43 -20.86
CA HIS A 162 -3.98 -1.48 -21.79
C HIS A 162 -5.18 -2.01 -22.55
N LYS A 163 -4.97 -2.35 -23.82
CA LYS A 163 -6.00 -2.93 -24.66
C LYS A 163 -6.41 -4.31 -24.15
N TYR A 164 -7.70 -4.54 -23.99
CA TYR A 164 -8.22 -5.88 -23.69
C TYR A 164 -8.02 -6.79 -24.93
N THR A 165 -7.22 -7.82 -24.78
CA THR A 165 -7.15 -8.94 -25.73
C THR A 165 -7.60 -10.21 -25.01
N ALA A 166 -8.54 -10.95 -25.60
CA ALA A 166 -9.16 -12.14 -25.00
C ALA A 166 -8.17 -13.24 -24.56
N ASN A 167 -6.88 -13.12 -24.95
CA ASN A 167 -5.80 -14.04 -24.62
C ASN A 167 -4.67 -13.37 -23.80
N SER A 168 -4.81 -12.14 -23.34
CA SER A 168 -3.79 -11.52 -22.52
C SER A 168 -3.94 -11.99 -21.08
N LYS A 169 -2.93 -12.72 -20.59
CA LYS A 169 -2.67 -12.80 -19.14
C LYS A 169 -2.48 -11.40 -18.62
N SER A 170 -2.94 -11.14 -17.38
CA SER A 170 -2.70 -9.83 -16.76
C SER A 170 -1.20 -9.51 -16.81
N PRO A 171 -0.80 -8.23 -16.95
CA PRO A 171 0.62 -7.85 -16.99
C PRO A 171 1.42 -8.32 -15.74
N GLU A 172 0.76 -8.56 -14.62
CA GLU A 172 1.37 -9.07 -13.39
C GLU A 172 1.73 -10.57 -13.44
N GLU A 173 1.15 -11.35 -14.37
CA GLU A 173 1.48 -12.78 -14.55
C GLU A 173 2.64 -13.02 -15.53
N ALA A 174 3.23 -11.96 -16.08
CA ALA A 174 4.29 -12.04 -17.10
C ALA A 174 5.71 -11.86 -16.54
N HIS A 175 5.88 -11.87 -15.20
CA HIS A 175 7.19 -11.78 -14.50
C HIS A 175 7.43 -12.98 -13.61
#